data_9f533f3385b424befd3c1f75a9ef4711
#
_entry.id   9f533f3385b424befd3c1f75a9ef4711
#
_cell.length_a   1.000
_cell.length_b   1.000
_cell.length_c   1.000
_cell.angle_alpha   90.00
_cell.angle_beta   90.00
_cell.angle_gamma   90.00
#
_symmetry.space_group_name_H-M   'P 1'
#
loop_
_entity.id
_entity.type
_entity.pdbx_description
1 polymer ?
#
loop_
_entity_poly.entity_id
_entity_poly.type
_entity_poly.pdbx_seq_one_letter_code
_entity_poly.pdbx_strand_id
1 'polypeptide(L)'
;KRYFQTYTVLRRGGLKVAVLGYTNPNIKAWLDERLWSGIEFRSLIPLVQEDVDRIRRKEKPDAVIVSVHSGTGDGDGSSLESQGLDLLNTLRGVDFLICGHDHSAITIDRDSISLINAGSRAGRIGHGRLTLSVRDGKVTSRKLETDLIRVKASDADSAMTEYFRSDYENAKAFTVREVGSLDTDLETRASFAGMCPYMNLIHTVCLSSTGADISFAAPLTFNRTIKAGTLIYNDLFTIYPYENQLFTLELTGRQIKDYLEYS
;
A
#
# COMPACT_ATOMS: atom_id res chain seq x y z
N LYS A 1 15.92 -4.69 19.88
CA LYS A 1 15.73 -3.23 20.05
C LYS A 1 14.46 -2.85 19.29
N ARG A 2 13.50 -2.16 19.94
CA ARG A 2 12.32 -1.61 19.25
C ARG A 2 12.72 -0.28 18.63
N TYR A 3 12.46 -0.08 17.35
CA TYR A 3 12.72 1.18 16.66
C TYR A 3 11.55 2.16 16.80
N PHE A 4 10.32 1.65 16.92
CA PHE A 4 9.10 2.44 17.01
C PHE A 4 8.34 2.15 18.32
N GLN A 5 7.52 3.11 18.73
CA GLN A 5 6.58 2.90 19.83
C GLN A 5 5.49 1.93 19.38
N THR A 6 5.05 1.06 20.30
CA THR A 6 3.97 0.09 20.00
C THR A 6 2.63 0.79 19.79
N TYR A 7 2.42 1.91 20.51
CA TYR A 7 1.20 2.70 20.47
C TYR A 7 1.47 4.13 20.93
N THR A 8 0.53 5.01 20.60
CA THR A 8 0.47 6.35 21.18
C THR A 8 -0.91 6.60 21.78
N VAL A 9 -0.99 7.47 22.81
CA VAL A 9 -2.27 7.88 23.39
C VAL A 9 -2.45 9.38 23.17
N LEU A 10 -3.43 9.72 22.36
CA LEU A 10 -3.86 11.08 22.10
C LEU A 10 -4.92 11.49 23.14
N ARG A 11 -4.86 12.74 23.59
CA ARG A 11 -5.83 13.30 24.54
C ARG A 11 -6.48 14.54 23.93
N ARG A 12 -7.79 14.54 23.83
CA ARG A 12 -8.59 15.67 23.30
C ARG A 12 -9.93 15.71 24.02
N GLY A 13 -10.34 16.91 24.48
CA GLY A 13 -11.65 17.10 25.12
C GLY A 13 -11.95 16.16 26.30
N GLY A 14 -10.92 15.78 27.08
CA GLY A 14 -11.04 14.80 28.16
C GLY A 14 -11.04 13.34 27.72
N LEU A 15 -11.08 13.06 26.42
CA LEU A 15 -11.06 11.70 25.86
C LEU A 15 -9.64 11.21 25.58
N LYS A 16 -9.43 9.90 25.71
CA LYS A 16 -8.21 9.18 25.37
C LYS A 16 -8.43 8.31 24.14
N VAL A 17 -7.61 8.51 23.12
CA VAL A 17 -7.61 7.69 21.90
C VAL A 17 -6.27 6.98 21.82
N ALA A 18 -6.28 5.66 21.85
CA ALA A 18 -5.09 4.84 21.63
C ALA A 18 -4.95 4.52 20.13
N VAL A 19 -3.77 4.73 19.57
CA VAL A 19 -3.45 4.44 18.18
C VAL A 19 -2.29 3.44 18.13
N LEU A 20 -2.52 2.31 17.49
CA LEU A 20 -1.53 1.24 17.26
C LEU A 20 -1.19 1.17 15.76
N GLY A 21 0.09 0.91 15.46
CA GLY A 21 0.57 0.79 14.09
C GLY A 21 1.25 -0.55 13.82
N TYR A 22 0.92 -1.17 12.68
CA TYR A 22 1.49 -2.45 12.25
C TYR A 22 1.83 -2.43 10.75
N THR A 23 2.72 -3.34 10.37
CA THR A 23 3.02 -3.61 8.96
C THR A 23 2.67 -5.06 8.61
N ASN A 24 2.63 -5.32 7.33
CA ASN A 24 2.37 -6.62 6.75
C ASN A 24 3.45 -7.64 7.14
N PRO A 25 3.10 -8.84 7.60
CA PRO A 25 4.08 -9.88 7.92
C PRO A 25 4.71 -10.54 6.68
N ASN A 26 4.17 -10.34 5.48
CA ASN A 26 4.62 -10.96 4.24
C ASN A 26 5.88 -10.33 3.61
N ILE A 27 6.55 -9.43 4.32
CA ILE A 27 7.76 -8.73 3.86
C ILE A 27 8.83 -9.68 3.32
N LYS A 28 8.99 -10.86 3.93
CA LYS A 28 9.97 -11.86 3.50
C LYS A 28 9.73 -12.41 2.09
N ALA A 29 8.49 -12.37 1.60
CA ALA A 29 8.15 -12.81 0.26
C ALA A 29 8.46 -11.75 -0.81
N TRP A 30 8.60 -10.46 -0.40
CA TRP A 30 8.75 -9.35 -1.33
C TRP A 30 10.17 -8.82 -1.42
N LEU A 31 10.93 -8.90 -0.32
CA LEU A 31 12.21 -8.24 -0.19
C LEU A 31 13.34 -9.25 0.01
N ASP A 32 14.49 -8.91 -0.54
CA ASP A 32 15.75 -9.63 -0.31
C ASP A 32 16.07 -9.69 1.19
N GLU A 33 16.61 -10.82 1.65
CA GLU A 33 16.91 -11.09 3.06
C GLU A 33 17.79 -10.01 3.70
N ARG A 34 18.73 -9.44 2.96
CA ARG A 34 19.62 -8.36 3.47
C ARG A 34 18.85 -7.12 3.93
N LEU A 35 17.62 -6.87 3.41
CA LEU A 35 16.80 -5.71 3.74
C LEU A 35 15.99 -5.90 5.03
N TRP A 36 15.77 -7.14 5.46
CA TRP A 36 15.02 -7.45 6.67
C TRP A 36 15.77 -8.37 7.66
N SER A 37 17.03 -8.69 7.38
CA SER A 37 17.87 -9.50 8.26
C SER A 37 17.91 -8.92 9.68
N GLY A 38 17.71 -9.79 10.67
CA GLY A 38 17.61 -9.39 12.07
C GLY A 38 16.24 -8.84 12.50
N ILE A 39 15.23 -8.85 11.61
CA ILE A 39 13.84 -8.50 11.92
C ILE A 39 13.01 -9.78 12.02
N GLU A 40 12.26 -9.93 13.11
CA GLU A 40 11.29 -11.00 13.30
C GLU A 40 9.90 -10.53 12.87
N PHE A 41 9.25 -11.29 12.01
CA PHE A 41 7.85 -11.07 11.60
C PHE A 41 6.96 -12.08 12.31
N ARG A 42 5.93 -11.57 12.98
CA ARG A 42 4.98 -12.36 13.77
C ARG A 42 3.60 -12.35 13.10
N SER A 43 2.82 -13.37 13.36
CA SER A 43 1.41 -13.42 12.94
C SER A 43 0.67 -12.18 13.44
N LEU A 44 0.02 -11.47 12.51
CA LEU A 44 -0.55 -10.14 12.75
C LEU A 44 -1.75 -10.19 13.70
N ILE A 45 -2.74 -11.04 13.41
CA ILE A 45 -4.03 -11.07 14.13
C ILE A 45 -3.86 -11.31 15.64
N PRO A 46 -3.17 -12.39 16.10
CA PRO A 46 -3.00 -12.63 17.53
C PRO A 46 -2.17 -11.53 18.20
N LEU A 47 -1.16 -11.00 17.52
CA LEU A 47 -0.33 -9.91 18.04
C LEU A 47 -1.15 -8.64 18.29
N VAL A 48 -1.98 -8.25 17.30
CA VAL A 48 -2.83 -7.06 17.42
C VAL A 48 -3.82 -7.21 18.57
N GLN A 49 -4.48 -8.38 18.70
CA GLN A 49 -5.43 -8.60 19.80
C GLN A 49 -4.76 -8.56 21.17
N GLU A 50 -3.59 -9.19 21.33
CA GLU A 50 -2.80 -9.14 22.56
C GLU A 50 -2.47 -7.70 22.98
N ASP A 51 -2.00 -6.89 22.03
CA ASP A 51 -1.66 -5.50 22.27
C ASP A 51 -2.90 -4.65 22.59
N VAL A 52 -4.01 -4.83 21.88
CA VAL A 52 -5.29 -4.16 22.17
C VAL A 52 -5.77 -4.46 23.58
N ASP A 53 -5.78 -5.72 23.98
CA ASP A 53 -6.21 -6.15 25.32
C ASP A 53 -5.32 -5.55 26.41
N ARG A 54 -4.02 -5.54 26.20
CA ARG A 54 -3.04 -4.92 27.10
C ARG A 54 -3.29 -3.43 27.25
N ILE A 55 -3.52 -2.72 26.14
CA ILE A 55 -3.73 -1.27 26.14
C ILE A 55 -5.09 -0.90 26.75
N ARG A 56 -6.15 -1.66 26.47
CA ARG A 56 -7.46 -1.49 27.08
C ARG A 56 -7.38 -1.61 28.61
N ARG A 57 -6.60 -2.57 29.13
CA ARG A 57 -6.41 -2.73 30.59
C ARG A 57 -5.55 -1.60 31.19
N LYS A 58 -4.43 -1.27 30.53
CA LYS A 58 -3.43 -0.33 31.07
C LYS A 58 -3.86 1.12 30.98
N GLU A 59 -4.23 1.55 29.76
CA GLU A 59 -4.50 2.95 29.45
C GLU A 59 -5.98 3.33 29.61
N LYS A 60 -6.88 2.34 29.56
CA LYS A 60 -8.34 2.51 29.58
C LYS A 60 -8.80 3.60 28.59
N PRO A 61 -8.45 3.47 27.30
CA PRO A 61 -8.80 4.47 26.30
C PRO A 61 -10.31 4.45 26.00
N ASP A 62 -10.85 5.61 25.65
CA ASP A 62 -12.25 5.76 25.18
C ASP A 62 -12.41 5.19 23.76
N ALA A 63 -11.38 5.32 22.92
CA ALA A 63 -11.34 4.75 21.58
C ALA A 63 -9.98 4.09 21.28
N VAL A 64 -10.00 3.07 20.42
CA VAL A 64 -8.82 2.38 19.92
C VAL A 64 -8.84 2.37 18.38
N ILE A 65 -7.77 2.86 17.79
CA ILE A 65 -7.52 2.83 16.34
C ILE A 65 -6.36 1.89 16.09
N VAL A 66 -6.55 0.95 15.16
CA VAL A 66 -5.50 0.09 14.62
C VAL A 66 -5.24 0.51 13.18
N SER A 67 -4.00 0.88 12.87
CA SER A 67 -3.56 1.17 11.52
C SER A 67 -2.60 0.07 11.07
N VAL A 68 -2.86 -0.53 9.92
CA VAL A 68 -2.05 -1.63 9.39
C VAL A 68 -1.80 -1.44 7.89
N HIS A 69 -0.56 -1.62 7.45
CA HIS A 69 -0.26 -1.72 6.03
C HIS A 69 -0.52 -3.15 5.56
N SER A 70 -1.78 -3.47 5.32
CA SER A 70 -2.27 -4.75 4.81
C SER A 70 -3.52 -4.49 3.96
N GLY A 71 -3.69 -5.21 2.87
CA GLY A 71 -4.86 -5.09 2.00
C GLY A 71 -6.15 -5.48 2.69
N THR A 72 -7.28 -5.19 2.05
CA THR A 72 -8.62 -5.54 2.55
C THR A 72 -8.78 -7.06 2.64
N GLY A 73 -8.42 -7.80 1.58
CA GLY A 73 -8.51 -9.26 1.51
C GLY A 73 -9.93 -9.80 1.48
N ASP A 74 -10.06 -11.12 1.52
CA ASP A 74 -11.35 -11.84 1.43
C ASP A 74 -11.90 -12.29 2.79
N GLY A 75 -11.08 -12.26 3.84
CA GLY A 75 -11.49 -12.58 5.22
C GLY A 75 -11.63 -14.09 5.48
N ASP A 76 -10.96 -14.91 4.69
CA ASP A 76 -10.95 -16.36 4.76
C ASP A 76 -9.63 -16.95 5.32
N GLY A 77 -8.70 -16.07 5.71
CA GLY A 77 -7.38 -16.45 6.24
C GLY A 77 -6.38 -16.92 5.20
N SER A 78 -6.70 -16.87 3.91
CA SER A 78 -5.85 -17.40 2.83
C SER A 78 -4.65 -16.51 2.52
N SER A 79 -4.72 -15.21 2.84
CA SER A 79 -3.68 -14.22 2.49
C SER A 79 -2.96 -13.68 3.72
N LEU A 80 -1.63 -13.74 3.73
CA LEU A 80 -0.80 -12.99 4.69
C LEU A 80 -0.64 -11.52 4.29
N GLU A 81 -0.85 -11.20 3.03
CA GLU A 81 -0.66 -9.87 2.45
C GLU A 81 -1.86 -8.94 2.68
N SER A 82 -3.07 -9.52 2.66
CA SER A 82 -4.33 -8.79 2.72
C SER A 82 -5.22 -9.36 3.81
N GLN A 83 -5.01 -8.93 5.06
CA GLN A 83 -5.67 -9.44 6.25
C GLN A 83 -6.70 -8.46 6.85
N GLY A 84 -7.12 -7.44 6.11
CA GLY A 84 -8.05 -6.42 6.61
C GLY A 84 -9.38 -6.99 7.06
N LEU A 85 -10.03 -7.83 6.25
CA LEU A 85 -11.29 -8.49 6.62
C LEU A 85 -11.11 -9.54 7.71
N ASP A 86 -9.98 -10.24 7.76
CA ASP A 86 -9.67 -11.19 8.85
C ASP A 86 -9.56 -10.45 10.19
N LEU A 87 -8.87 -9.31 10.21
CA LEU A 87 -8.77 -8.43 11.39
C LEU A 87 -10.15 -7.89 11.79
N LEU A 88 -10.94 -7.41 10.81
CA LEU A 88 -12.30 -6.91 11.04
C LEU A 88 -13.22 -7.97 11.66
N ASN A 89 -13.10 -9.23 11.20
CA ASN A 89 -13.90 -10.36 11.68
C ASN A 89 -13.49 -10.84 13.07
N THR A 90 -12.21 -10.68 13.43
CA THR A 90 -11.60 -11.33 14.60
C THR A 90 -11.39 -10.39 15.77
N LEU A 91 -10.96 -9.13 15.52
CA LEU A 91 -10.57 -8.20 16.58
C LEU A 91 -11.76 -7.80 17.45
N ARG A 92 -11.43 -7.60 18.72
CA ARG A 92 -12.33 -7.08 19.76
C ARG A 92 -11.71 -5.85 20.41
N GLY A 93 -12.56 -4.90 20.79
CA GLY A 93 -12.07 -3.71 21.50
C GLY A 93 -11.35 -2.68 20.61
N VAL A 94 -11.52 -2.76 19.29
CA VAL A 94 -11.05 -1.78 18.31
C VAL A 94 -12.28 -1.02 17.78
N ASP A 95 -12.15 0.28 17.62
CA ASP A 95 -13.22 1.11 17.04
C ASP A 95 -13.00 1.34 15.54
N PHE A 96 -11.77 1.69 15.13
CA PHE A 96 -11.42 1.85 13.71
C PHE A 96 -10.21 1.01 13.34
N LEU A 97 -10.35 0.29 12.22
CA LEU A 97 -9.29 -0.43 11.54
C LEU A 97 -8.98 0.30 10.23
N ILE A 98 -7.76 0.83 10.12
CA ILE A 98 -7.29 1.54 8.92
C ILE A 98 -6.35 0.59 8.16
N CYS A 99 -6.72 0.26 6.93
CA CYS A 99 -5.99 -0.62 6.02
C CYS A 99 -5.42 0.15 4.83
N GLY A 100 -4.50 -0.48 4.10
CA GLY A 100 -3.91 0.02 2.86
C GLY A 100 -3.27 -1.12 2.09
N HIS A 101 -2.34 -0.87 1.17
CA HIS A 101 -1.59 -1.85 0.40
C HIS A 101 -2.25 -2.27 -0.92
N ASP A 102 -3.46 -2.81 -0.92
CA ASP A 102 -4.19 -3.28 -2.11
C ASP A 102 -4.81 -2.15 -2.96
N HIS A 103 -4.61 -0.91 -2.53
CA HIS A 103 -5.15 0.29 -3.18
C HIS A 103 -6.67 0.33 -3.32
N SER A 104 -7.38 -0.54 -2.61
CA SER A 104 -8.85 -0.55 -2.57
C SER A 104 -9.38 0.69 -1.87
N ALA A 105 -10.48 1.23 -2.36
CA ALA A 105 -11.14 2.38 -1.75
C ALA A 105 -12.50 1.93 -1.21
N ILE A 106 -12.52 1.52 0.05
CA ILE A 106 -13.70 0.91 0.69
C ILE A 106 -13.81 1.29 2.16
N THR A 107 -15.03 1.40 2.64
CA THR A 107 -15.36 1.43 4.07
C THR A 107 -16.36 0.34 4.40
N ILE A 108 -16.23 -0.25 5.58
CA ILE A 108 -17.13 -1.30 6.08
C ILE A 108 -17.47 -0.96 7.53
N ASP A 109 -18.70 -0.60 7.78
CA ASP A 109 -19.21 -0.29 9.13
C ASP A 109 -19.88 -1.53 9.74
N ARG A 110 -19.52 -1.82 10.98
CA ARG A 110 -20.16 -2.81 11.86
C ARG A 110 -20.45 -2.19 13.22
N ASP A 111 -21.28 -2.82 14.03
CA ASP A 111 -21.71 -2.29 15.33
C ASP A 111 -20.58 -1.89 16.28
N SER A 112 -19.47 -2.61 16.25
CA SER A 112 -18.37 -2.44 17.22
C SER A 112 -17.02 -2.03 16.61
N ILE A 113 -16.88 -2.12 15.27
CA ILE A 113 -15.63 -1.85 14.56
C ILE A 113 -15.91 -1.44 13.12
N SER A 114 -15.23 -0.43 12.63
CA SER A 114 -15.31 -0.01 11.22
C SER A 114 -13.95 -0.10 10.54
N LEU A 115 -13.92 -0.57 9.30
CA LEU A 115 -12.74 -0.62 8.43
C LEU A 115 -12.75 0.54 7.46
N ILE A 116 -11.59 1.18 7.29
CA ILE A 116 -11.36 2.25 6.31
C ILE A 116 -10.12 1.88 5.49
N ASN A 117 -10.28 1.80 4.17
CA ASN A 117 -9.18 1.75 3.22
C ASN A 117 -9.39 2.87 2.21
N ALA A 118 -8.54 3.89 2.26
CA ALA A 118 -8.72 5.13 1.48
C ALA A 118 -8.24 5.03 0.02
N GLY A 119 -7.70 3.88 -0.37
CA GLY A 119 -7.11 3.67 -1.68
C GLY A 119 -5.67 4.15 -1.75
N SER A 120 -5.28 4.71 -2.89
CA SER A 120 -3.90 5.10 -3.16
C SER A 120 -3.76 6.52 -3.70
N ARG A 121 -2.49 7.00 -3.73
CA ARG A 121 -2.07 8.26 -4.35
C ARG A 121 -2.80 9.50 -3.81
N ALA A 122 -3.19 9.47 -2.52
CA ALA A 122 -3.96 10.52 -1.87
C ALA A 122 -5.25 10.95 -2.63
N GLY A 123 -5.83 10.05 -3.42
CA GLY A 123 -7.05 10.33 -4.19
C GLY A 123 -8.29 10.49 -3.30
N ARG A 124 -8.24 10.00 -2.06
CA ARG A 124 -9.30 10.10 -1.06
C ARG A 124 -8.72 10.26 0.33
N ILE A 125 -9.53 10.85 1.21
CA ILE A 125 -9.30 10.89 2.65
C ILE A 125 -10.29 9.93 3.28
N GLY A 126 -9.80 8.95 4.06
CA GLY A 126 -10.64 8.13 4.91
C GLY A 126 -11.05 8.93 6.14
N HIS A 127 -12.35 9.10 6.36
CA HIS A 127 -12.90 9.81 7.49
C HIS A 127 -13.69 8.84 8.38
N GLY A 128 -13.33 8.78 9.67
CA GLY A 128 -14.03 8.02 10.68
C GLY A 128 -14.58 8.94 11.76
N ARG A 129 -15.84 8.78 12.12
CA ARG A 129 -16.50 9.50 13.22
C ARG A 129 -16.98 8.54 14.28
N LEU A 130 -16.51 8.75 15.51
CA LEU A 130 -17.01 8.06 16.70
C LEU A 130 -17.83 9.04 17.55
N THR A 131 -19.12 8.79 17.66
CA THR A 131 -20.01 9.54 18.55
C THR A 131 -20.20 8.74 19.85
N LEU A 132 -19.89 9.36 20.98
CA LEU A 132 -20.04 8.77 22.31
C LEU A 132 -21.15 9.53 23.06
N SER A 133 -22.16 8.81 23.58
CA SER A 133 -23.06 9.35 24.60
C SER A 133 -22.52 9.03 25.97
N VAL A 134 -22.43 10.03 26.84
CA VAL A 134 -21.90 9.88 28.19
C VAL A 134 -22.95 10.27 29.20
N ARG A 135 -23.22 9.41 30.20
CA ARG A 135 -24.09 9.71 31.33
C ARG A 135 -23.33 9.32 32.62
N ASP A 136 -23.31 10.24 33.57
CA ASP A 136 -22.61 10.06 34.87
C ASP A 136 -21.15 9.61 34.73
N GLY A 137 -20.42 10.20 33.74
CA GLY A 137 -19.04 9.88 33.44
C GLY A 137 -18.83 8.52 32.76
N LYS A 138 -19.88 7.80 32.40
CA LYS A 138 -19.81 6.51 31.71
C LYS A 138 -20.36 6.61 30.28
N VAL A 139 -19.67 5.97 29.35
CA VAL A 139 -20.14 5.83 27.97
C VAL A 139 -21.35 4.90 27.97
N THR A 140 -22.49 5.39 27.47
CA THR A 140 -23.77 4.66 27.41
C THR A 140 -24.10 4.20 26.00
N SER A 141 -23.60 4.87 24.96
CA SER A 141 -23.73 4.42 23.58
C SER A 141 -22.54 4.84 22.73
N ARG A 142 -22.31 4.11 21.64
CA ARG A 142 -21.27 4.36 20.66
C ARG A 142 -21.89 4.24 19.28
N LYS A 143 -21.54 5.17 18.39
CA LYS A 143 -21.90 5.10 16.97
C LYS A 143 -20.66 5.35 16.14
N LEU A 144 -20.36 4.42 15.25
CA LEU A 144 -19.28 4.50 14.28
C LEU A 144 -19.88 4.86 12.92
N GLU A 145 -19.24 5.76 12.21
CA GLU A 145 -19.60 6.16 10.85
C GLU A 145 -18.31 6.38 10.07
N THR A 146 -18.26 5.88 8.82
CA THR A 146 -17.10 6.07 7.96
C THR A 146 -17.49 6.66 6.61
N ASP A 147 -16.55 7.38 5.99
CA ASP A 147 -16.74 8.01 4.69
C ASP A 147 -15.41 8.11 3.94
N LEU A 148 -15.48 8.16 2.60
CA LEU A 148 -14.35 8.40 1.72
C LEU A 148 -14.52 9.71 0.97
N ILE A 149 -13.81 10.74 1.40
CA ILE A 149 -13.87 12.08 0.84
C ILE A 149 -12.89 12.17 -0.32
N ARG A 150 -13.36 12.46 -1.53
CA ARG A 150 -12.49 12.66 -2.70
C ARG A 150 -11.69 13.95 -2.55
N VAL A 151 -10.36 13.85 -2.71
CA VAL A 151 -9.47 15.02 -2.74
C VAL A 151 -9.58 15.72 -4.08
N LYS A 152 -9.68 17.05 -4.06
CA LYS A 152 -9.73 17.90 -5.25
C LYS A 152 -8.55 18.87 -5.23
N ALA A 153 -8.11 19.31 -6.41
CA ALA A 153 -7.02 20.29 -6.52
C ALA A 153 -7.35 21.64 -5.84
N SER A 154 -8.65 21.98 -5.76
CA SER A 154 -9.13 23.18 -5.04
C SER A 154 -8.95 23.13 -3.52
N ASP A 155 -8.65 21.96 -2.97
CA ASP A 155 -8.54 21.74 -1.53
C ASP A 155 -7.08 21.86 -1.04
N ALA A 156 -6.17 22.33 -1.91
CA ALA A 156 -4.75 22.47 -1.59
C ALA A 156 -4.53 23.56 -0.52
N ASP A 157 -3.83 23.20 0.55
CA ASP A 157 -3.39 24.14 1.57
C ASP A 157 -2.23 24.98 1.04
N SER A 158 -2.40 26.30 1.02
CA SER A 158 -1.40 27.21 0.45
C SER A 158 -0.12 27.27 1.28
N ALA A 159 -0.21 27.18 2.61
CA ALA A 159 0.97 27.20 3.48
C ALA A 159 1.79 25.92 3.33
N MET A 160 1.13 24.78 3.22
CA MET A 160 1.78 23.49 2.97
C MET A 160 2.43 23.46 1.57
N THR A 161 1.73 23.97 0.56
CA THR A 161 2.25 24.08 -0.81
C THR A 161 3.51 24.94 -0.85
N GLU A 162 3.52 26.09 -0.15
CA GLU A 162 4.69 26.96 -0.06
C GLU A 162 5.83 26.30 0.70
N TYR A 163 5.56 25.63 1.81
CA TYR A 163 6.57 24.93 2.62
C TYR A 163 7.35 23.88 1.80
N PHE A 164 6.65 23.11 0.96
CA PHE A 164 7.28 22.07 0.12
C PHE A 164 7.66 22.52 -1.28
N ARG A 165 7.50 23.81 -1.61
CA ARG A 165 7.78 24.33 -2.97
C ARG A 165 9.17 23.98 -3.48
N SER A 166 10.20 24.21 -2.67
CA SER A 166 11.60 23.94 -3.06
C SER A 166 11.83 22.45 -3.35
N ASP A 167 11.29 21.57 -2.51
CA ASP A 167 11.45 20.12 -2.68
C ASP A 167 10.71 19.64 -3.94
N TYR A 168 9.51 20.19 -4.18
CA TYR A 168 8.73 19.89 -5.38
C TYR A 168 9.46 20.34 -6.66
N GLU A 169 9.99 21.57 -6.70
CA GLU A 169 10.70 22.07 -7.89
C GLU A 169 12.01 21.30 -8.13
N ASN A 170 12.71 20.91 -7.09
CA ASN A 170 13.91 20.07 -7.20
C ASN A 170 13.57 18.67 -7.76
N ALA A 171 12.52 18.04 -7.24
CA ALA A 171 12.05 16.75 -7.75
C ALA A 171 11.59 16.86 -9.21
N LYS A 172 10.85 17.91 -9.54
CA LYS A 172 10.40 18.17 -10.91
C LYS A 172 11.57 18.37 -11.86
N ALA A 173 12.56 19.20 -11.49
CA ALA A 173 13.77 19.43 -12.29
C ALA A 173 14.54 18.12 -12.56
N PHE A 174 14.56 17.21 -11.57
CA PHE A 174 15.15 15.89 -11.74
C PHE A 174 14.37 15.04 -12.74
N THR A 175 13.04 15.02 -12.63
CA THR A 175 12.19 14.11 -13.42
C THR A 175 12.03 14.51 -14.88
N VAL A 176 12.25 15.79 -15.23
CA VAL A 176 12.17 16.26 -16.63
C VAL A 176 13.49 16.15 -17.41
N ARG A 177 14.55 15.61 -16.81
CA ARG A 177 15.83 15.41 -17.49
C ARG A 177 15.66 14.42 -18.64
N GLU A 178 16.23 14.76 -19.80
CA GLU A 178 16.32 13.87 -20.94
C GLU A 178 17.19 12.64 -20.62
N VAL A 179 16.69 11.45 -20.99
CA VAL A 179 17.38 10.16 -20.81
C VAL A 179 17.52 9.38 -22.10
N GLY A 180 16.90 9.85 -23.19
CA GLY A 180 16.97 9.23 -24.50
C GLY A 180 15.89 9.73 -25.43
N SER A 181 15.59 8.93 -26.48
CA SER A 181 14.55 9.22 -27.43
C SER A 181 13.85 7.94 -27.89
N LEU A 182 12.60 8.08 -28.33
CA LEU A 182 11.80 7.02 -28.92
C LEU A 182 11.45 7.37 -30.38
N ASP A 183 11.64 6.42 -31.27
CA ASP A 183 11.28 6.58 -32.67
C ASP A 183 9.78 6.37 -32.92
N THR A 184 9.11 5.64 -31.99
CA THR A 184 7.68 5.30 -32.11
C THR A 184 7.01 5.40 -30.74
N ASP A 185 5.68 5.59 -30.74
CA ASP A 185 4.87 5.56 -29.53
C ASP A 185 4.96 4.19 -28.82
N LEU A 186 5.06 4.20 -27.48
CA LEU A 186 4.92 3.00 -26.67
C LEU A 186 3.54 2.96 -26.04
N GLU A 187 2.67 2.10 -26.56
CA GLU A 187 1.33 1.88 -26.02
C GLU A 187 1.31 0.66 -25.07
N THR A 188 1.00 0.88 -23.80
CA THR A 188 1.00 -0.21 -22.82
C THR A 188 -0.23 -1.10 -22.91
N ARG A 189 -1.35 -0.59 -23.45
CA ARG A 189 -2.61 -1.34 -23.58
C ARG A 189 -2.50 -2.60 -24.44
N ALA A 190 -1.64 -2.59 -25.44
CA ALA A 190 -1.46 -3.72 -26.33
C ALA A 190 -0.75 -4.92 -25.69
N SER A 191 -0.16 -4.76 -24.51
CA SER A 191 0.62 -5.81 -23.83
C SER A 191 -0.16 -7.08 -23.48
N PHE A 192 -1.49 -7.03 -23.40
CA PHE A 192 -2.35 -8.18 -23.16
C PHE A 192 -2.84 -8.88 -24.45
N ALA A 193 -2.63 -8.24 -25.60
CA ALA A 193 -3.07 -8.78 -26.88
C ALA A 193 -1.95 -9.50 -27.66
N GLY A 194 -0.74 -9.54 -27.11
CA GLY A 194 0.43 -10.15 -27.73
C GLY A 194 1.65 -9.23 -27.79
N MET A 195 2.50 -9.42 -28.80
CA MET A 195 3.72 -8.61 -28.96
C MET A 195 3.39 -7.13 -29.17
N CYS A 196 4.06 -6.27 -28.41
CA CYS A 196 3.94 -4.82 -28.54
C CYS A 196 5.29 -4.13 -28.26
N PRO A 197 5.53 -2.92 -28.80
CA PRO A 197 6.78 -2.18 -28.57
C PRO A 197 7.13 -2.00 -27.10
N TYR A 198 6.13 -1.77 -26.24
CA TYR A 198 6.33 -1.61 -24.80
C TYR A 198 6.93 -2.86 -24.15
N MET A 199 6.35 -4.04 -24.36
CA MET A 199 6.90 -5.29 -23.79
C MET A 199 8.22 -5.68 -24.45
N ASN A 200 8.35 -5.45 -25.75
CA ASN A 200 9.61 -5.71 -26.47
C ASN A 200 10.75 -4.87 -25.91
N LEU A 201 10.53 -3.61 -25.54
CA LEU A 201 11.52 -2.78 -24.88
C LEU A 201 11.97 -3.40 -23.54
N ILE A 202 11.02 -3.80 -22.69
CA ILE A 202 11.32 -4.42 -21.38
C ILE A 202 12.14 -5.71 -21.60
N HIS A 203 11.70 -6.60 -22.47
CA HIS A 203 12.41 -7.84 -22.76
C HIS A 203 13.81 -7.59 -23.34
N THR A 204 13.96 -6.62 -24.24
CA THR A 204 15.24 -6.24 -24.81
C THR A 204 16.22 -5.77 -23.73
N VAL A 205 15.75 -4.91 -22.82
CA VAL A 205 16.58 -4.45 -21.68
C VAL A 205 16.99 -5.63 -20.79
N CYS A 206 16.05 -6.51 -20.44
CA CYS A 206 16.35 -7.69 -19.61
C CYS A 206 17.38 -8.61 -20.28
N LEU A 207 17.19 -8.94 -21.54
CA LEU A 207 18.08 -9.83 -22.30
C LEU A 207 19.48 -9.22 -22.49
N SER A 208 19.53 -7.94 -22.88
CA SER A 208 20.83 -7.25 -23.09
C SER A 208 21.62 -7.07 -21.80
N SER A 209 20.93 -6.95 -20.66
CA SER A 209 21.59 -6.77 -19.34
C SER A 209 22.11 -8.08 -18.77
N THR A 210 21.53 -9.22 -19.15
CA THR A 210 21.83 -10.53 -18.55
C THR A 210 22.56 -11.49 -19.49
N GLY A 211 22.39 -11.34 -20.79
CA GLY A 211 22.82 -12.31 -21.80
C GLY A 211 22.00 -13.62 -21.78
N ALA A 212 20.83 -13.62 -21.13
CA ALA A 212 19.96 -14.80 -21.06
C ALA A 212 19.28 -15.07 -22.41
N ASP A 213 18.85 -16.32 -22.64
CA ASP A 213 18.19 -16.75 -23.89
C ASP A 213 16.73 -16.33 -23.93
N ILE A 214 16.08 -16.23 -22.76
CA ILE A 214 14.64 -15.94 -22.62
C ILE A 214 14.42 -14.92 -21.51
N SER A 215 13.44 -14.07 -21.67
CA SER A 215 13.02 -13.10 -20.64
C SER A 215 11.54 -13.27 -20.32
N PHE A 216 11.21 -13.29 -19.02
CA PHE A 216 9.85 -13.23 -18.50
C PHE A 216 9.63 -11.87 -17.84
N ALA A 217 8.55 -11.20 -18.19
CA ALA A 217 8.14 -9.95 -17.58
C ALA A 217 6.62 -9.79 -17.66
N ALA A 218 6.03 -9.18 -16.63
CA ALA A 218 4.63 -8.79 -16.65
C ALA A 218 4.49 -7.31 -17.02
N PRO A 219 3.42 -6.90 -17.71
CA PRO A 219 3.13 -5.48 -17.92
C PRO A 219 2.71 -4.85 -16.58
N LEU A 220 3.43 -3.80 -16.17
CA LEU A 220 3.19 -3.11 -14.88
C LEU A 220 2.41 -1.81 -15.02
N THR A 221 2.16 -1.38 -16.25
CA THR A 221 1.43 -0.14 -16.57
C THR A 221 0.39 -0.40 -17.64
N PHE A 222 -0.83 0.13 -17.41
CA PHE A 222 -1.98 -0.02 -18.31
C PHE A 222 -2.49 1.34 -18.80
N ASN A 223 -3.10 1.35 -20.00
CA ASN A 223 -3.78 2.51 -20.56
C ASN A 223 -2.90 3.79 -20.55
N ARG A 224 -1.62 3.63 -20.85
CA ARG A 224 -0.67 4.73 -21.01
C ARG A 224 -0.06 4.67 -22.40
N THR A 225 0.28 5.85 -22.91
CA THR A 225 1.05 6.01 -24.14
C THR A 225 2.20 6.97 -23.85
N ILE A 226 3.43 6.51 -24.08
CA ILE A 226 4.62 7.36 -24.09
C ILE A 226 4.86 7.71 -25.56
N LYS A 227 4.85 9.00 -25.85
CA LYS A 227 4.93 9.48 -27.23
C LYS A 227 6.35 9.37 -27.79
N ALA A 228 6.45 9.17 -29.10
CA ALA A 228 7.69 9.31 -29.83
C ALA A 228 8.31 10.70 -29.62
N GLY A 229 9.63 10.78 -29.62
CA GLY A 229 10.40 11.96 -29.37
C GLY A 229 11.28 11.84 -28.11
N THR A 230 11.54 12.95 -27.45
CA THR A 230 12.39 13.00 -26.24
C THR A 230 11.80 12.16 -25.12
N LEU A 231 12.59 11.25 -24.58
CA LEU A 231 12.27 10.45 -23.39
C LEU A 231 12.87 11.14 -22.17
N ILE A 232 12.03 11.46 -21.19
CA ILE A 232 12.45 12.08 -19.95
C ILE A 232 12.46 11.06 -18.79
N TYR A 233 13.16 11.38 -17.71
CA TYR A 233 13.30 10.47 -16.56
C TYR A 233 11.94 10.02 -15.99
N ASN A 234 10.94 10.90 -15.99
CA ASN A 234 9.58 10.56 -15.54
C ASN A 234 8.90 9.46 -16.40
N ASP A 235 9.27 9.35 -17.66
CA ASP A 235 8.69 8.32 -18.54
C ASP A 235 9.17 6.92 -18.15
N LEU A 236 10.35 6.81 -17.54
CA LEU A 236 10.86 5.54 -17.01
C LEU A 236 9.93 4.97 -15.95
N PHE A 237 9.36 5.83 -15.07
CA PHE A 237 8.35 5.39 -14.09
C PHE A 237 7.02 4.99 -14.74
N THR A 238 6.74 5.49 -15.95
CA THR A 238 5.58 5.04 -16.73
C THR A 238 5.87 3.70 -17.41
N ILE A 239 7.10 3.48 -17.86
CA ILE A 239 7.54 2.21 -18.45
C ILE A 239 7.59 1.12 -17.38
N TYR A 240 8.27 1.42 -16.26
CA TYR A 240 8.50 0.45 -15.18
C TYR A 240 8.48 1.17 -13.81
N PRO A 241 7.33 1.17 -13.10
CA PRO A 241 7.13 2.02 -11.92
C PRO A 241 7.75 1.48 -10.62
N TYR A 242 8.29 0.27 -10.62
CA TYR A 242 8.81 -0.40 -9.41
C TYR A 242 10.32 -0.61 -9.49
N GLU A 243 10.98 -0.48 -8.34
CA GLU A 243 12.38 -0.86 -8.17
C GLU A 243 12.43 -2.36 -7.85
N ASN A 244 12.67 -3.18 -8.88
CA ASN A 244 12.78 -4.63 -8.78
C ASN A 244 14.20 -5.10 -9.06
N GLN A 245 14.52 -6.30 -8.60
CA GLN A 245 15.77 -6.98 -8.94
C GLN A 245 15.56 -7.87 -10.16
N LEU A 246 16.55 -7.87 -11.06
CA LEU A 246 16.60 -8.76 -12.19
C LEU A 246 17.36 -10.04 -11.79
N PHE A 247 16.73 -11.20 -11.96
CA PHE A 247 17.29 -12.50 -11.66
C PHE A 247 17.50 -13.30 -12.94
N THR A 248 18.59 -14.05 -13.00
CA THR A 248 18.84 -15.06 -14.04
C THR A 248 18.72 -16.44 -13.41
N LEU A 249 17.96 -17.33 -14.04
CA LEU A 249 17.72 -18.69 -13.59
C LEU A 249 18.13 -19.67 -14.70
N GLU A 250 18.72 -20.80 -14.32
CA GLU A 250 18.93 -21.94 -15.22
C GLU A 250 17.71 -22.86 -15.15
N LEU A 251 16.99 -22.99 -16.27
CA LEU A 251 15.77 -23.78 -16.36
C LEU A 251 15.85 -24.79 -17.50
N THR A 252 15.30 -25.98 -17.29
CA THR A 252 15.09 -26.95 -18.37
C THR A 252 13.89 -26.54 -19.24
N GLY A 253 13.86 -26.99 -20.50
CA GLY A 253 12.72 -26.74 -21.39
C GLY A 253 11.38 -27.24 -20.81
N ARG A 254 11.39 -28.29 -19.99
CA ARG A 254 10.20 -28.77 -19.28
C ARG A 254 9.71 -27.75 -18.26
N GLN A 255 10.59 -27.21 -17.43
CA GLN A 255 10.23 -26.18 -16.43
C GLN A 255 9.68 -24.91 -17.08
N ILE A 256 10.26 -24.50 -18.20
CA ILE A 256 9.76 -23.36 -18.99
C ILE A 256 8.34 -23.65 -19.49
N LYS A 257 8.12 -24.84 -20.06
CA LYS A 257 6.81 -25.25 -20.51
C LYS A 257 5.78 -25.27 -19.38
N ASP A 258 6.12 -25.91 -18.25
CA ASP A 258 5.24 -26.02 -17.08
C ASP A 258 4.87 -24.64 -16.53
N TYR A 259 5.81 -23.68 -16.53
CA TYR A 259 5.57 -22.29 -16.14
C TYR A 259 4.57 -21.59 -17.07
N LEU A 260 4.74 -21.75 -18.40
CA LEU A 260 3.86 -21.13 -19.40
C LEU A 260 2.45 -21.75 -19.41
N GLU A 261 2.31 -23.01 -19.01
CA GLU A 261 1.00 -23.68 -18.90
C GLU A 261 0.28 -23.36 -17.57
N TYR A 262 1.01 -22.91 -16.55
CA TYR A 262 0.46 -22.47 -15.27
C TYR A 262 -0.04 -21.02 -15.32
N SER A 263 0.60 -20.16 -16.09
CA SER A 263 0.29 -18.73 -16.19
C SER A 263 -0.87 -18.47 -17.19
#